data_a6a0d31670c9ee6775244445b867290a
#
_entry.id   a6a0d31670c9ee6775244445b867290a
#
_cell.length_a   1.000
_cell.length_b   1.000
_cell.length_c   1.000
_cell.angle_alpha   90.00
_cell.angle_beta   90.00
_cell.angle_gamma   90.00
#
_symmetry.space_group_name_H-M   'P 1'
#
loop_
_entity.id
_entity.type
_entity.pdbx_description
1 polymer ?
#
loop_
_entity_poly.entity_id
_entity_poly.type
_entity_poly.pdbx_seq_one_letter_code
_entity_poly.pdbx_strand_id
1 'polypeptide(L)'
;VSKILRFSGEVTVPDFLSYTYLVPLFPLLAFAAIIFFTNSNKKLSSFIAIGAIALSWLWSWGIVAQVISTPHFEHSKRIFIAWAATGRLSFEVGVVVDGLTAAMLFMVPFVCMLIFVYAQGYMNPPDLHTDPLYSRFFAYISLFAFGMLLLVVSDNLFTLFLAWEIMGLCSYLLIGFWFHKPSAMNAAKKAFLTTRVGDVLFFLGMLLLYSYTNTLTFEDIFKEELLHHLAHTMFWGLPLTTVIALLIFGGAIGKSAQFPLHVWLPDAMEGPTPVSALIHAATMVAAGVYLVARMLPVFNAGADHNPLALTTVALIGAITALGASTIAVAQNDIKRVLAYSTVSQLGYMVMALGVGGFVAAVFHLLTHAFFKALLFLGSGSVIIGMERGHHLAEAAHDGHDAPSAHQSDEHDAHQATDAHAFDPNDMMNMGGLGKRMPHTTWTFFVGALALAGIFPLAGFWSKDEILAHAFEGFALHGEVSLPFWVGVIGLLAALMTAFYTGRQLGLTFLGQPRHEAAEKAKESPATMTVPLMVLAVFTVILGVMNLPETIAGIHLPGAGFLHHLIGETFKAAHLEFHATAFNLTLAVGSTILALGSLVAGIFLYRNMPAGAADPLASMPFYHVL
;
A
#
# COMPACT_ATOMS: atom_id res chain seq x y z
N VAL A 1 41.06 21.07 -8.99
CA VAL A 1 40.70 19.76 -9.60
C VAL A 1 39.41 19.93 -10.37
N SER A 2 39.37 20.81 -11.42
CA SER A 2 38.15 21.04 -12.22
C SER A 2 38.51 21.16 -13.70
N LYS A 3 39.18 20.16 -14.25
CA LYS A 3 39.49 20.08 -15.70
C LYS A 3 39.90 18.66 -16.08
N ILE A 4 38.98 17.69 -16.06
CA ILE A 4 39.13 16.45 -16.84
C ILE A 4 37.70 15.94 -17.11
N LEU A 5 37.42 15.69 -18.39
CA LEU A 5 36.20 15.19 -19.04
C LEU A 5 35.15 16.24 -19.46
N ARG A 6 35.50 17.09 -20.42
CA ARG A 6 34.57 17.53 -21.44
C ARG A 6 34.47 16.41 -22.48
N PHE A 7 33.47 15.56 -22.38
CA PHE A 7 32.97 14.84 -23.54
C PHE A 7 32.15 15.83 -24.36
N SER A 8 32.74 16.35 -25.44
CA SER A 8 32.07 17.12 -26.48
C SER A 8 31.31 16.16 -27.39
N GLY A 9 30.18 15.72 -26.97
CA GLY A 9 29.10 15.12 -27.72
C GLY A 9 27.87 15.45 -26.93
N GLU A 10 26.96 16.27 -27.48
CA GLU A 10 25.60 16.40 -26.94
C GLU A 10 24.97 15.03 -27.05
N VAL A 11 25.06 14.25 -25.95
CA VAL A 11 24.19 13.13 -25.75
C VAL A 11 22.81 13.77 -25.51
N THR A 12 21.99 13.83 -26.55
CA THR A 12 20.59 14.21 -26.43
C THR A 12 19.95 13.18 -25.52
N VAL A 13 19.83 13.53 -24.22
CA VAL A 13 19.10 12.71 -23.25
C VAL A 13 17.68 12.57 -23.79
N PRO A 14 17.14 11.36 -23.93
CA PRO A 14 15.76 11.17 -24.37
C PRO A 14 14.83 12.00 -23.49
N ASP A 15 13.91 12.74 -24.10
CA ASP A 15 12.90 13.49 -23.35
C ASP A 15 11.85 12.51 -22.82
N PHE A 16 12.11 11.94 -21.62
CA PHE A 16 11.23 10.98 -20.97
C PHE A 16 9.86 11.57 -20.65
N LEU A 17 9.80 12.88 -20.36
CA LEU A 17 8.55 13.57 -20.00
C LEU A 17 7.58 13.65 -21.18
N SER A 18 8.05 13.86 -22.39
CA SER A 18 7.20 13.90 -23.61
C SER A 18 6.53 12.56 -23.95
N TYR A 19 6.99 11.44 -23.34
CA TYR A 19 6.46 10.11 -23.59
C TYR A 19 5.93 9.46 -22.30
N THR A 20 5.47 10.25 -21.34
CA THR A 20 4.91 9.77 -20.06
C THR A 20 3.77 8.75 -20.23
N TYR A 21 2.97 8.85 -21.29
CA TYR A 21 1.90 7.92 -21.61
C TYR A 21 2.38 6.47 -21.87
N LEU A 22 3.66 6.27 -22.18
CA LEU A 22 4.23 4.93 -22.33
C LEU A 22 4.24 4.15 -21.02
N VAL A 23 4.33 4.83 -19.87
CA VAL A 23 4.38 4.19 -18.55
C VAL A 23 3.16 3.30 -18.31
N PRO A 24 1.91 3.78 -18.41
CA PRO A 24 0.74 2.91 -18.32
C PRO A 24 0.53 2.04 -19.57
N LEU A 25 0.98 2.46 -20.75
CA LEU A 25 0.73 1.72 -21.99
C LEU A 25 1.41 0.35 -22.03
N PHE A 26 2.62 0.21 -21.51
CA PHE A 26 3.34 -1.08 -21.54
C PHE A 26 2.56 -2.21 -20.86
N PRO A 27 2.08 -2.08 -19.60
CA PRO A 27 1.30 -3.16 -18.98
C PRO A 27 -0.07 -3.37 -19.64
N LEU A 28 -0.69 -2.36 -20.25
CA LEU A 28 -1.91 -2.53 -21.03
C LEU A 28 -1.65 -3.41 -22.27
N LEU A 29 -0.56 -3.17 -22.98
CA LEU A 29 -0.16 -3.99 -24.14
C LEU A 29 0.18 -5.42 -23.71
N ALA A 30 0.82 -5.60 -22.54
CA ALA A 30 1.08 -6.94 -22.01
C ALA A 30 -0.24 -7.68 -21.70
N PHE A 31 -1.20 -7.03 -21.04
CA PHE A 31 -2.52 -7.61 -20.83
C PHE A 31 -3.15 -8.09 -22.14
N ALA A 32 -3.20 -7.22 -23.15
CA ALA A 32 -3.76 -7.56 -24.46
C ALA A 32 -2.99 -8.71 -25.13
N ALA A 33 -1.66 -8.67 -25.14
CA ALA A 33 -0.82 -9.71 -25.69
C ALA A 33 -1.04 -11.08 -25.03
N ILE A 34 -1.19 -11.10 -23.69
CA ILE A 34 -1.40 -12.33 -22.95
C ILE A 34 -2.79 -12.91 -23.27
N ILE A 35 -3.83 -12.09 -23.24
CA ILE A 35 -5.21 -12.57 -23.47
C ILE A 35 -5.40 -13.09 -24.89
N PHE A 36 -4.90 -12.36 -25.90
CA PHE A 36 -5.20 -12.68 -27.30
C PHE A 36 -4.20 -13.66 -27.93
N PHE A 37 -2.93 -13.70 -27.46
CA PHE A 37 -1.89 -14.44 -28.19
C PHE A 37 -1.14 -15.49 -27.38
N THR A 38 -0.91 -15.28 -26.04
CA THR A 38 -0.01 -16.14 -25.29
C THR A 38 -0.66 -16.87 -24.12
N ASN A 39 -1.98 -16.84 -23.98
CA ASN A 39 -2.70 -17.44 -22.86
C ASN A 39 -2.40 -18.95 -22.67
N SER A 40 -2.15 -19.68 -23.75
CA SER A 40 -1.76 -21.10 -23.71
C SER A 40 -0.30 -21.36 -23.30
N ASN A 41 0.56 -20.35 -23.35
CA ASN A 41 1.98 -20.48 -23.03
C ASN A 41 2.34 -19.77 -21.72
N LYS A 42 2.33 -20.51 -20.60
CA LYS A 42 2.57 -19.99 -19.25
C LYS A 42 3.89 -19.19 -19.14
N LYS A 43 5.01 -19.74 -19.68
CA LYS A 43 6.32 -19.08 -19.59
C LYS A 43 6.36 -17.76 -20.37
N LEU A 44 5.81 -17.76 -21.58
CA LEU A 44 5.80 -16.56 -22.42
C LEU A 44 4.90 -15.47 -21.81
N SER A 45 3.75 -15.84 -21.24
CA SER A 45 2.84 -14.90 -20.57
C SER A 45 3.50 -14.17 -19.40
N SER A 46 4.17 -14.90 -18.50
CA SER A 46 4.89 -14.27 -17.38
C SER A 46 6.05 -13.40 -17.84
N PHE A 47 6.78 -13.85 -18.88
CA PHE A 47 7.91 -13.07 -19.43
C PHE A 47 7.44 -11.74 -20.04
N ILE A 48 6.32 -11.75 -20.80
CA ILE A 48 5.73 -10.53 -21.38
C ILE A 48 5.27 -9.57 -20.26
N ALA A 49 4.59 -10.08 -19.24
CA ALA A 49 4.12 -9.26 -18.13
C ALA A 49 5.28 -8.59 -17.37
N ILE A 50 6.31 -9.37 -17.01
CA ILE A 50 7.49 -8.87 -16.30
C ILE A 50 8.28 -7.90 -17.19
N GLY A 51 8.46 -8.21 -18.46
CA GLY A 51 9.16 -7.32 -19.40
C GLY A 51 8.46 -5.97 -19.55
N ALA A 52 7.13 -5.97 -19.65
CA ALA A 52 6.35 -4.74 -19.78
C ALA A 52 6.42 -3.85 -18.53
N ILE A 53 6.26 -4.44 -17.33
CA ILE A 53 6.36 -3.65 -16.09
C ILE A 53 7.80 -3.19 -15.83
N ALA A 54 8.81 -3.95 -16.23
CA ALA A 54 10.20 -3.54 -16.17
C ALA A 54 10.49 -2.34 -17.09
N LEU A 55 9.91 -2.31 -18.29
CA LEU A 55 9.97 -1.15 -19.18
C LEU A 55 9.28 0.07 -18.57
N SER A 56 8.09 -0.10 -17.96
CA SER A 56 7.42 0.97 -17.22
C SER A 56 8.30 1.51 -16.09
N TRP A 57 8.93 0.62 -15.32
CA TRP A 57 9.85 1.00 -14.24
C TRP A 57 11.05 1.80 -14.74
N LEU A 58 11.75 1.30 -15.74
CA LEU A 58 12.93 1.98 -16.29
C LEU A 58 12.56 3.35 -16.87
N TRP A 59 11.44 3.43 -17.61
CA TRP A 59 10.96 4.70 -18.16
C TRP A 59 10.57 5.69 -17.05
N SER A 60 9.87 5.23 -16.02
CA SER A 60 9.49 6.04 -14.86
C SER A 60 10.69 6.59 -14.11
N TRP A 61 11.75 5.80 -13.92
CA TRP A 61 12.98 6.30 -13.29
C TRP A 61 13.74 7.29 -14.17
N GLY A 62 13.64 7.17 -15.49
CA GLY A 62 14.09 8.21 -16.43
C GLY A 62 13.34 9.53 -16.24
N ILE A 63 11.99 9.47 -16.10
CA ILE A 63 11.15 10.63 -15.77
C ILE A 63 11.59 11.25 -14.43
N VAL A 64 11.70 10.45 -13.38
CA VAL A 64 12.09 10.90 -12.04
C VAL A 64 13.48 11.58 -12.07
N ALA A 65 14.44 10.99 -12.76
CA ALA A 65 15.77 11.58 -12.93
C ALA A 65 15.72 12.94 -13.65
N GLN A 66 14.87 13.07 -14.67
CA GLN A 66 14.68 14.33 -15.41
C GLN A 66 14.00 15.38 -14.52
N VAL A 67 12.99 15.02 -13.74
CA VAL A 67 12.32 15.92 -12.76
C VAL A 67 13.32 16.43 -11.72
N ILE A 68 14.10 15.54 -11.10
CA ILE A 68 15.09 15.91 -10.07
C ILE A 68 16.21 16.80 -10.65
N SER A 69 16.60 16.59 -11.90
CA SER A 69 17.65 17.37 -12.54
C SER A 69 17.21 18.74 -13.05
N THR A 70 15.88 19.01 -13.09
CA THR A 70 15.31 20.28 -13.55
C THR A 70 15.03 21.19 -12.34
N PRO A 71 15.77 22.30 -12.16
CA PRO A 71 15.50 23.23 -11.05
C PRO A 71 14.10 23.81 -11.13
N HIS A 72 13.43 23.94 -9.96
CA HIS A 72 12.08 24.50 -9.84
C HIS A 72 11.06 23.87 -10.80
N PHE A 73 11.10 22.53 -10.88
CA PHE A 73 10.16 21.78 -11.72
C PHE A 73 8.75 21.82 -11.12
N GLU A 74 7.85 22.55 -11.75
CA GLU A 74 6.45 22.61 -11.33
C GLU A 74 5.64 21.44 -11.93
N HIS A 75 5.59 21.34 -13.25
CA HIS A 75 4.94 20.24 -13.97
C HIS A 75 5.47 20.09 -15.41
N SER A 76 5.26 18.92 -16.01
CA SER A 76 5.52 18.68 -17.43
C SER A 76 4.46 19.32 -18.33
N LYS A 77 4.78 19.42 -19.62
CA LYS A 77 3.76 19.74 -20.62
C LYS A 77 2.68 18.66 -20.59
N ARG A 78 1.43 19.08 -20.57
CA ARG A 78 0.25 18.23 -20.61
C ARG A 78 0.13 17.53 -21.96
N ILE A 79 -0.13 16.20 -21.96
CA ILE A 79 -0.38 15.39 -23.16
C ILE A 79 -1.75 14.77 -23.02
N PHE A 80 -2.65 15.03 -23.95
CA PHE A 80 -4.02 14.55 -23.88
C PHE A 80 -4.59 14.13 -25.23
N ILE A 81 -5.59 13.26 -25.19
CA ILE A 81 -6.41 12.84 -26.32
C ILE A 81 -7.85 13.19 -25.99
N ALA A 82 -8.48 14.01 -26.82
CA ALA A 82 -9.91 14.26 -26.70
C ALA A 82 -10.67 12.99 -27.11
N TRP A 83 -11.35 12.36 -26.15
CA TRP A 83 -12.08 11.12 -26.36
C TRP A 83 -13.49 11.36 -26.88
N ALA A 84 -14.19 12.35 -26.34
CA ALA A 84 -15.51 12.76 -26.78
C ALA A 84 -15.69 14.26 -26.58
N ALA A 85 -16.20 14.95 -27.60
CA ALA A 85 -16.57 16.35 -27.51
C ALA A 85 -18.04 16.52 -27.93
N THR A 86 -18.88 17.05 -27.05
CA THR A 86 -20.29 17.38 -27.31
C THR A 86 -20.60 18.79 -26.88
N GLY A 87 -20.72 19.70 -27.84
CA GLY A 87 -20.99 21.12 -27.56
C GLY A 87 -19.87 21.77 -26.75
N ARG A 88 -20.15 22.08 -25.45
CA ARG A 88 -19.16 22.65 -24.53
C ARG A 88 -18.39 21.62 -23.71
N LEU A 89 -18.76 20.34 -23.81
CA LEU A 89 -18.15 19.25 -23.07
C LEU A 89 -17.00 18.65 -23.87
N SER A 90 -15.80 18.60 -23.31
CA SER A 90 -14.68 17.83 -23.82
C SER A 90 -14.22 16.85 -22.74
N PHE A 91 -14.39 15.55 -23.02
CA PHE A 91 -13.82 14.51 -22.19
C PHE A 91 -12.45 14.15 -22.74
N GLU A 92 -11.44 14.38 -21.93
CA GLU A 92 -10.04 14.19 -22.30
C GLU A 92 -9.41 13.12 -21.43
N VAL A 93 -8.64 12.25 -22.04
CA VAL A 93 -7.73 11.33 -21.36
C VAL A 93 -6.34 11.93 -21.48
N GLY A 94 -5.81 12.42 -20.37
CA GLY A 94 -4.57 13.17 -20.37
C GLY A 94 -3.61 12.73 -19.27
N VAL A 95 -2.34 13.06 -19.47
CA VAL A 95 -1.24 12.74 -18.56
C VAL A 95 -0.39 13.97 -18.30
N VAL A 96 0.07 14.12 -17.06
CA VAL A 96 0.98 15.16 -16.59
C VAL A 96 1.91 14.60 -15.52
N VAL A 97 3.10 15.16 -15.40
CA VAL A 97 4.05 14.83 -14.32
C VAL A 97 4.34 16.10 -13.53
N ASP A 98 4.25 15.97 -12.23
CA ASP A 98 4.71 16.94 -11.23
C ASP A 98 5.48 16.22 -10.12
N GLY A 99 5.87 16.91 -9.06
CA GLY A 99 6.64 16.32 -7.96
C GLY A 99 5.92 15.17 -7.25
N LEU A 100 4.60 15.28 -7.04
CA LEU A 100 3.79 14.20 -6.42
C LEU A 100 3.69 12.99 -7.35
N THR A 101 3.46 13.21 -8.65
CA THR A 101 3.49 12.15 -9.67
C THR A 101 4.85 11.48 -9.73
N ALA A 102 5.95 12.25 -9.73
CA ALA A 102 7.31 11.72 -9.76
C ALA A 102 7.61 10.83 -8.53
N ALA A 103 7.19 11.23 -7.33
CA ALA A 103 7.31 10.42 -6.13
C ALA A 103 6.58 9.07 -6.26
N MET A 104 5.37 9.06 -6.80
CA MET A 104 4.61 7.83 -7.05
C MET A 104 5.22 6.98 -8.17
N LEU A 105 5.73 7.58 -9.25
CA LEU A 105 6.41 6.88 -10.34
C LEU A 105 7.75 6.27 -9.93
N PHE A 106 8.40 6.80 -8.90
CA PHE A 106 9.56 6.15 -8.29
C PHE A 106 9.19 4.81 -7.66
N MET A 107 8.07 4.75 -6.96
CA MET A 107 7.67 3.63 -6.11
C MET A 107 6.85 2.58 -6.86
N VAL A 108 5.74 2.98 -7.51
CA VAL A 108 4.70 2.05 -7.99
C VAL A 108 5.23 1.03 -9.00
N PRO A 109 5.87 1.42 -10.13
CA PRO A 109 6.29 0.44 -11.14
C PRO A 109 7.42 -0.45 -10.64
N PHE A 110 8.28 0.04 -9.74
CA PHE A 110 9.37 -0.74 -9.17
C PHE A 110 8.86 -1.83 -8.22
N VAL A 111 7.97 -1.49 -7.29
CA VAL A 111 7.36 -2.47 -6.38
C VAL A 111 6.52 -3.48 -7.17
N CYS A 112 5.74 -3.03 -8.17
CA CYS A 112 5.01 -3.93 -9.07
C CYS A 112 5.93 -4.90 -9.79
N MET A 113 7.08 -4.44 -10.31
CA MET A 113 8.04 -5.29 -10.99
C MET A 113 8.57 -6.41 -10.06
N LEU A 114 8.92 -6.08 -8.81
CA LEU A 114 9.37 -7.07 -7.83
C LEU A 114 8.27 -8.08 -7.48
N ILE A 115 7.01 -7.63 -7.35
CA ILE A 115 5.86 -8.51 -7.13
C ILE A 115 5.64 -9.45 -8.33
N PHE A 116 5.77 -8.97 -9.57
CA PHE A 116 5.61 -9.79 -10.76
C PHE A 116 6.69 -10.88 -10.88
N VAL A 117 7.94 -10.54 -10.56
CA VAL A 117 9.04 -11.53 -10.49
C VAL A 117 8.76 -12.56 -9.39
N TYR A 118 8.35 -12.12 -8.20
CA TYR A 118 7.99 -12.99 -7.10
C TYR A 118 6.83 -13.94 -7.48
N ALA A 119 5.83 -13.43 -8.18
CA ALA A 119 4.65 -14.19 -8.58
C ALA A 119 4.98 -15.40 -9.48
N GLN A 120 6.09 -15.38 -10.22
CA GLN A 120 6.54 -16.56 -10.97
C GLN A 120 6.80 -17.76 -10.08
N GLY A 121 7.49 -17.54 -8.95
CA GLY A 121 7.80 -18.61 -7.99
C GLY A 121 6.58 -19.02 -7.17
N TYR A 122 5.72 -18.06 -6.81
CA TYR A 122 4.52 -18.30 -6.02
C TYR A 122 3.45 -19.10 -6.78
N MET A 123 3.19 -18.76 -8.06
CA MET A 123 2.19 -19.45 -8.90
C MET A 123 2.72 -20.75 -9.56
N ASN A 124 4.01 -21.03 -9.41
CA ASN A 124 4.67 -22.25 -9.87
C ASN A 124 5.74 -22.68 -8.85
N PRO A 125 5.32 -23.03 -7.61
CA PRO A 125 6.27 -23.39 -6.58
C PRO A 125 6.94 -24.73 -6.89
N PRO A 126 8.23 -24.91 -6.49
CA PRO A 126 8.90 -26.21 -6.58
C PRO A 126 8.15 -27.26 -5.76
N ASP A 127 8.10 -28.48 -6.25
CA ASP A 127 7.48 -29.64 -5.58
C ASP A 127 5.94 -29.56 -5.43
N LEU A 128 5.29 -28.54 -6.01
CA LEU A 128 3.84 -28.39 -6.08
C LEU A 128 3.38 -28.19 -7.53
N HIS A 129 2.08 -28.29 -7.78
CA HIS A 129 1.53 -28.10 -9.12
C HIS A 129 1.49 -26.62 -9.52
N THR A 130 1.87 -26.32 -10.77
CA THR A 130 1.67 -25.01 -11.37
C THR A 130 0.18 -24.70 -11.48
N ASP A 131 -0.24 -23.53 -10.99
CA ASP A 131 -1.64 -23.09 -11.09
C ASP A 131 -2.14 -23.17 -12.54
N PRO A 132 -3.31 -23.79 -12.79
CA PRO A 132 -3.88 -23.92 -14.14
C PRO A 132 -4.21 -22.55 -14.77
N LEU A 133 -4.52 -21.53 -13.98
CA LEU A 133 -4.88 -20.18 -14.43
C LEU A 133 -3.67 -19.22 -14.48
N TYR A 134 -2.45 -19.75 -14.48
CA TYR A 134 -1.20 -19.00 -14.43
C TYR A 134 -1.14 -17.82 -15.43
N SER A 135 -1.41 -18.03 -16.71
CA SER A 135 -1.37 -16.96 -17.72
C SER A 135 -2.42 -15.89 -17.47
N ARG A 136 -3.63 -16.30 -17.05
CA ARG A 136 -4.72 -15.38 -16.66
C ARG A 136 -4.34 -14.53 -15.48
N PHE A 137 -3.61 -15.07 -14.51
CA PHE A 137 -3.08 -14.32 -13.39
C PHE A 137 -2.18 -13.15 -13.85
N PHE A 138 -1.21 -13.44 -14.72
CA PHE A 138 -0.28 -12.42 -15.25
C PHE A 138 -1.00 -11.37 -16.12
N ALA A 139 -2.04 -11.74 -16.84
CA ALA A 139 -2.88 -10.78 -17.56
C ALA A 139 -3.56 -9.81 -16.57
N TYR A 140 -4.21 -10.33 -15.54
CA TYR A 140 -4.95 -9.49 -14.58
C TYR A 140 -4.08 -8.55 -13.77
N ILE A 141 -2.89 -9.00 -13.30
CA ILE A 141 -1.98 -8.11 -12.60
C ILE A 141 -1.41 -7.03 -13.54
N SER A 142 -1.22 -7.33 -14.84
CA SER A 142 -0.81 -6.34 -15.84
C SER A 142 -1.88 -5.26 -16.05
N LEU A 143 -3.16 -5.65 -16.16
CA LEU A 143 -4.26 -4.69 -16.26
C LEU A 143 -4.41 -3.85 -14.98
N PHE A 144 -4.16 -4.45 -13.82
CA PHE A 144 -4.20 -3.75 -12.54
C PHE A 144 -3.07 -2.71 -12.45
N ALA A 145 -1.85 -3.07 -12.86
CA ALA A 145 -0.72 -2.15 -12.94
C ALA A 145 -0.97 -0.99 -13.92
N PHE A 146 -1.58 -1.26 -15.09
CA PHE A 146 -2.05 -0.22 -16.00
C PHE A 146 -2.96 0.78 -15.31
N GLY A 147 -4.01 0.31 -14.60
CA GLY A 147 -4.96 1.18 -13.90
C GLY A 147 -4.26 2.09 -12.89
N MET A 148 -3.34 1.55 -12.06
CA MET A 148 -2.62 2.37 -11.09
C MET A 148 -1.67 3.38 -11.74
N LEU A 149 -0.93 2.98 -12.77
CA LEU A 149 0.00 3.88 -13.45
C LEU A 149 -0.73 4.98 -14.21
N LEU A 150 -1.88 4.69 -14.83
CA LEU A 150 -2.73 5.70 -15.46
C LEU A 150 -3.30 6.67 -14.43
N LEU A 151 -3.73 6.18 -13.26
CA LEU A 151 -4.22 7.01 -12.17
C LEU A 151 -3.16 8.01 -11.72
N VAL A 152 -1.93 7.55 -11.51
CA VAL A 152 -0.81 8.36 -11.01
C VAL A 152 -0.44 9.50 -11.97
N VAL A 153 -0.45 9.23 -13.29
CA VAL A 153 -0.07 10.23 -14.31
C VAL A 153 -1.24 11.05 -14.83
N SER A 154 -2.47 10.83 -14.34
CA SER A 154 -3.65 11.56 -14.80
C SER A 154 -3.55 13.07 -14.58
N ASP A 155 -4.00 13.86 -15.56
CA ASP A 155 -4.03 15.32 -15.53
C ASP A 155 -5.39 15.91 -15.13
N ASN A 156 -6.40 15.05 -14.97
CA ASN A 156 -7.77 15.43 -14.67
C ASN A 156 -8.51 14.36 -13.87
N LEU A 157 -9.60 14.77 -13.19
CA LEU A 157 -10.42 13.88 -12.38
C LEU A 157 -11.15 12.80 -13.18
N PHE A 158 -11.48 13.05 -14.46
CA PHE A 158 -12.14 12.04 -15.30
C PHE A 158 -11.21 10.89 -15.64
N THR A 159 -9.99 11.17 -16.08
CA THR A 159 -8.95 10.13 -16.34
C THR A 159 -8.62 9.38 -15.06
N LEU A 160 -8.48 10.08 -13.93
CA LEU A 160 -8.22 9.49 -12.63
C LEU A 160 -9.37 8.55 -12.22
N PHE A 161 -10.63 8.96 -12.38
CA PHE A 161 -11.80 8.15 -12.06
C PHE A 161 -11.92 6.92 -12.97
N LEU A 162 -11.63 7.05 -14.27
CA LEU A 162 -11.59 5.92 -15.20
C LEU A 162 -10.57 4.86 -14.75
N ALA A 163 -9.37 5.30 -14.42
CA ALA A 163 -8.31 4.42 -13.91
C ALA A 163 -8.67 3.78 -12.55
N TRP A 164 -9.34 4.54 -11.68
CA TRP A 164 -9.88 4.12 -10.39
C TRP A 164 -10.88 2.97 -10.52
N GLU A 165 -11.76 3.06 -11.52
CA GLU A 165 -12.75 2.02 -11.82
C GLU A 165 -12.12 0.75 -12.41
N ILE A 166 -11.13 0.91 -13.29
CA ILE A 166 -10.36 -0.22 -13.83
C ILE A 166 -9.66 -0.99 -12.69
N MET A 167 -9.05 -0.27 -11.75
CA MET A 167 -8.45 -0.92 -10.56
C MET A 167 -9.50 -1.65 -9.71
N GLY A 168 -10.69 -1.05 -9.53
CA GLY A 168 -11.81 -1.68 -8.83
C GLY A 168 -12.22 -3.01 -9.46
N LEU A 169 -12.36 -3.04 -10.78
CA LEU A 169 -12.65 -4.26 -11.54
C LEU A 169 -11.53 -5.30 -11.39
N CYS A 170 -10.28 -4.88 -11.55
CA CYS A 170 -9.14 -5.79 -11.44
C CYS A 170 -9.03 -6.40 -10.04
N SER A 171 -9.29 -5.62 -8.99
CA SER A 171 -9.30 -6.12 -7.61
C SER A 171 -10.38 -7.20 -7.41
N TYR A 172 -11.59 -6.99 -7.94
CA TYR A 172 -12.64 -7.99 -7.94
C TYR A 172 -12.19 -9.31 -8.60
N LEU A 173 -11.58 -9.23 -9.79
CA LEU A 173 -11.10 -10.40 -10.54
C LEU A 173 -9.93 -11.12 -9.84
N LEU A 174 -9.11 -10.39 -9.11
CA LEU A 174 -7.91 -10.92 -8.44
C LEU A 174 -8.21 -11.44 -7.03
N ILE A 175 -9.11 -10.83 -6.27
CA ILE A 175 -9.60 -11.34 -4.99
C ILE A 175 -10.35 -12.65 -5.22
N GLY A 176 -11.23 -12.67 -6.22
CA GLY A 176 -11.96 -13.85 -6.65
C GLY A 176 -11.20 -14.72 -7.65
N PHE A 177 -9.87 -14.70 -7.66
CA PHE A 177 -9.06 -15.44 -8.64
C PHE A 177 -9.37 -16.94 -8.62
N TRP A 178 -9.44 -17.53 -7.45
CA TRP A 178 -9.88 -18.90 -7.22
C TRP A 178 -11.42 -18.97 -7.07
N PHE A 179 -12.13 -18.55 -8.10
CA PHE A 179 -13.60 -18.38 -8.12
C PHE A 179 -14.40 -19.66 -7.82
N HIS A 180 -13.76 -20.83 -7.91
CA HIS A 180 -14.34 -22.11 -7.51
C HIS A 180 -14.50 -22.24 -5.99
N LYS A 181 -13.75 -21.44 -5.19
CA LYS A 181 -13.90 -21.36 -3.75
C LYS A 181 -15.02 -20.38 -3.39
N PRO A 182 -16.10 -20.80 -2.70
CA PRO A 182 -17.19 -19.91 -2.30
C PRO A 182 -16.72 -18.74 -1.44
N SER A 183 -15.71 -18.93 -0.57
CA SER A 183 -15.12 -17.88 0.25
C SER A 183 -14.50 -16.77 -0.60
N ALA A 184 -13.69 -17.12 -1.61
CA ALA A 184 -13.05 -16.16 -2.51
C ALA A 184 -14.07 -15.40 -3.37
N MET A 185 -15.12 -16.08 -3.86
CA MET A 185 -16.20 -15.45 -4.61
C MET A 185 -16.99 -14.45 -3.74
N ASN A 186 -17.29 -14.79 -2.50
CA ASN A 186 -18.00 -13.90 -1.56
C ASN A 186 -17.12 -12.72 -1.15
N ALA A 187 -15.83 -12.93 -0.90
CA ALA A 187 -14.86 -11.88 -0.61
C ALA A 187 -14.75 -10.87 -1.77
N ALA A 188 -14.69 -11.35 -3.01
CA ALA A 188 -14.67 -10.50 -4.21
C ALA A 188 -15.93 -9.64 -4.32
N LYS A 189 -17.12 -10.23 -4.15
CA LYS A 189 -18.40 -9.51 -4.16
C LYS A 189 -18.44 -8.44 -3.06
N LYS A 190 -18.03 -8.80 -1.84
CA LYS A 190 -17.98 -7.87 -0.71
C LYS A 190 -17.03 -6.71 -1.01
N ALA A 191 -15.82 -6.98 -1.48
CA ALA A 191 -14.85 -5.95 -1.83
C ALA A 191 -15.39 -4.99 -2.89
N PHE A 192 -15.96 -5.51 -3.99
CA PHE A 192 -16.51 -4.71 -5.07
C PHE A 192 -17.68 -3.84 -4.62
N LEU A 193 -18.66 -4.41 -3.93
CA LEU A 193 -19.86 -3.68 -3.49
C LEU A 193 -19.53 -2.62 -2.44
N THR A 194 -18.64 -2.93 -1.48
CA THR A 194 -18.25 -1.99 -0.44
C THR A 194 -17.49 -0.80 -1.01
N THR A 195 -16.51 -1.04 -1.90
CA THR A 195 -15.77 0.05 -2.52
C THR A 195 -16.65 0.89 -3.44
N ARG A 196 -17.63 0.28 -4.09
CA ARG A 196 -18.57 0.98 -4.98
C ARG A 196 -19.39 2.06 -4.27
N VAL A 197 -19.71 1.87 -2.99
CA VAL A 197 -20.37 2.92 -2.18
C VAL A 197 -19.50 4.20 -2.15
N GLY A 198 -18.21 4.05 -1.92
CA GLY A 198 -17.27 5.16 -1.98
C GLY A 198 -17.12 5.76 -3.39
N ASP A 199 -17.08 4.91 -4.42
CA ASP A 199 -16.95 5.33 -5.81
C ASP A 199 -18.14 6.20 -6.26
N VAL A 200 -19.36 5.89 -5.80
CA VAL A 200 -20.57 6.71 -6.05
C VAL A 200 -20.42 8.09 -5.42
N LEU A 201 -19.92 8.18 -4.19
CA LEU A 201 -19.68 9.47 -3.53
C LEU A 201 -18.63 10.29 -4.28
N PHE A 202 -17.53 9.67 -4.69
CA PHE A 202 -16.50 10.33 -5.50
C PHE A 202 -17.06 10.85 -6.82
N PHE A 203 -17.85 10.03 -7.52
CA PHE A 203 -18.50 10.43 -8.77
C PHE A 203 -19.44 11.63 -8.57
N LEU A 204 -20.24 11.63 -7.51
CA LEU A 204 -21.10 12.77 -7.17
C LEU A 204 -20.30 14.03 -6.87
N GLY A 205 -19.18 13.93 -6.14
CA GLY A 205 -18.27 15.04 -5.89
C GLY A 205 -17.67 15.60 -7.17
N MET A 206 -17.27 14.74 -8.11
CA MET A 206 -16.77 15.12 -9.42
C MET A 206 -17.84 15.81 -10.27
N LEU A 207 -19.07 15.30 -10.30
CA LEU A 207 -20.19 15.92 -11.02
C LEU A 207 -20.56 17.28 -10.42
N LEU A 208 -20.57 17.39 -9.09
CA LEU A 208 -20.86 18.65 -8.41
C LEU A 208 -19.78 19.69 -8.74
N LEU A 209 -18.50 19.32 -8.66
CA LEU A 209 -17.38 20.18 -9.07
C LEU A 209 -17.56 20.64 -10.51
N TYR A 210 -17.79 19.71 -11.44
CA TYR A 210 -17.98 20.02 -12.85
C TYR A 210 -19.14 20.97 -13.11
N SER A 211 -20.27 20.82 -12.40
CA SER A 211 -21.48 21.65 -12.59
C SER A 211 -21.24 23.13 -12.27
N TYR A 212 -20.28 23.46 -11.42
CA TYR A 212 -19.93 24.84 -11.05
C TYR A 212 -18.71 25.38 -11.79
N THR A 213 -17.81 24.50 -12.25
CA THR A 213 -16.51 24.91 -12.84
C THR A 213 -16.44 24.72 -14.35
N ASN A 214 -17.26 23.83 -14.92
CA ASN A 214 -17.19 23.34 -16.31
C ASN A 214 -15.83 22.73 -16.69
N THR A 215 -14.99 22.36 -15.71
CA THR A 215 -13.70 21.72 -15.92
C THR A 215 -13.45 20.60 -14.90
N LEU A 216 -12.64 19.60 -15.29
CA LEU A 216 -12.13 18.55 -14.40
C LEU A 216 -10.61 18.48 -14.41
N THR A 217 -9.94 19.41 -15.12
CA THR A 217 -8.49 19.47 -15.24
C THR A 217 -7.89 20.03 -13.95
N PHE A 218 -6.86 19.40 -13.40
CA PHE A 218 -6.24 19.86 -12.14
C PHE A 218 -5.69 21.28 -12.23
N GLU A 219 -5.03 21.61 -13.35
CA GLU A 219 -4.50 22.95 -13.60
C GLU A 219 -5.58 24.04 -13.47
N ASP A 220 -6.78 23.78 -13.99
CA ASP A 220 -7.88 24.75 -13.90
C ASP A 220 -8.55 24.76 -12.54
N ILE A 221 -8.78 23.58 -11.92
CA ILE A 221 -9.43 23.45 -10.62
C ILE A 221 -8.60 24.16 -9.53
N PHE A 222 -7.28 24.13 -9.62
CA PHE A 222 -6.38 24.67 -8.60
C PHE A 222 -6.08 26.17 -8.76
N LYS A 223 -6.67 26.85 -9.75
CA LYS A 223 -6.56 28.32 -9.86
C LYS A 223 -7.19 29.00 -8.64
N GLU A 224 -6.45 29.92 -8.05
CA GLU A 224 -6.85 30.65 -6.84
C GLU A 224 -8.24 31.28 -6.97
N GLU A 225 -8.51 31.97 -8.10
CA GLU A 225 -9.79 32.59 -8.37
C GLU A 225 -10.96 31.59 -8.29
N LEU A 226 -10.77 30.41 -8.85
CA LEU A 226 -11.80 29.37 -8.86
C LEU A 226 -11.99 28.76 -7.47
N LEU A 227 -10.91 28.44 -6.76
CA LEU A 227 -10.95 27.92 -5.39
C LEU A 227 -11.63 28.92 -4.45
N HIS A 228 -11.29 30.20 -4.56
CA HIS A 228 -11.91 31.27 -3.78
C HIS A 228 -13.41 31.38 -4.07
N HIS A 229 -13.80 31.35 -5.35
CA HIS A 229 -15.22 31.37 -5.74
C HIS A 229 -16.00 30.19 -5.15
N LEU A 230 -15.45 28.98 -5.23
CA LEU A 230 -16.07 27.77 -4.67
C LEU A 230 -16.14 27.82 -3.14
N ALA A 231 -15.13 28.36 -2.45
CA ALA A 231 -15.09 28.49 -1.00
C ALA A 231 -16.16 29.45 -0.46
N HIS A 232 -16.50 30.50 -1.22
CA HIS A 232 -17.52 31.45 -0.85
C HIS A 232 -18.93 31.09 -1.35
N THR A 233 -19.03 30.07 -2.23
CA THR A 233 -20.33 29.56 -2.68
C THR A 233 -20.87 28.59 -1.64
N MET A 234 -22.11 28.83 -1.17
CA MET A 234 -22.73 27.99 -0.15
C MET A 234 -23.64 26.93 -0.78
N PHE A 235 -23.51 25.68 -0.31
CA PHE A 235 -24.35 24.56 -0.70
C PHE A 235 -24.84 23.83 0.58
N TRP A 236 -26.16 23.82 0.80
CA TRP A 236 -26.77 23.29 2.03
C TRP A 236 -26.19 23.87 3.34
N GLY A 237 -25.77 25.12 3.32
CA GLY A 237 -25.24 25.81 4.51
C GLY A 237 -23.75 25.54 4.78
N LEU A 238 -23.06 24.85 3.89
CA LEU A 238 -21.61 24.61 3.94
C LEU A 238 -20.91 25.24 2.73
N PRO A 239 -19.64 25.62 2.82
CA PRO A 239 -18.84 25.98 1.65
C PRO A 239 -18.87 24.85 0.62
N LEU A 240 -19.02 25.18 -0.64
CA LEU A 240 -19.10 24.20 -1.72
C LEU A 240 -17.82 23.35 -1.82
N THR A 241 -16.64 23.95 -1.57
CA THR A 241 -15.37 23.21 -1.45
C THR A 241 -15.42 22.11 -0.39
N THR A 242 -16.00 22.40 0.78
CA THR A 242 -16.17 21.41 1.87
C THR A 242 -17.04 20.25 1.43
N VAL A 243 -18.16 20.50 0.76
CA VAL A 243 -19.07 19.44 0.29
C VAL A 243 -18.40 18.59 -0.79
N ILE A 244 -17.75 19.22 -1.76
CA ILE A 244 -17.00 18.51 -2.82
C ILE A 244 -15.88 17.68 -2.21
N ALA A 245 -15.08 18.23 -1.28
CA ALA A 245 -13.99 17.54 -0.61
C ALA A 245 -14.48 16.30 0.16
N LEU A 246 -15.59 16.41 0.92
CA LEU A 246 -16.16 15.28 1.65
C LEU A 246 -16.71 14.19 0.73
N LEU A 247 -17.34 14.56 -0.39
CA LEU A 247 -17.81 13.60 -1.38
C LEU A 247 -16.64 12.86 -2.06
N ILE A 248 -15.58 13.57 -2.45
CA ILE A 248 -14.35 12.98 -3.00
C ILE A 248 -13.68 12.08 -1.95
N PHE A 249 -13.63 12.51 -0.69
CA PHE A 249 -13.12 11.72 0.42
C PHE A 249 -13.88 10.41 0.61
N GLY A 250 -15.17 10.35 0.31
CA GLY A 250 -15.95 9.11 0.26
C GLY A 250 -15.31 8.04 -0.62
N GLY A 251 -14.78 8.40 -1.79
CA GLY A 251 -13.99 7.49 -2.62
C GLY A 251 -12.73 6.98 -1.94
N ALA A 252 -12.00 7.88 -1.27
CA ALA A 252 -10.81 7.50 -0.50
C ALA A 252 -11.15 6.56 0.66
N ILE A 253 -12.27 6.80 1.39
CA ILE A 253 -12.78 5.91 2.43
C ILE A 253 -13.00 4.50 1.87
N GLY A 254 -13.59 4.37 0.68
CA GLY A 254 -13.85 3.08 0.03
C GLY A 254 -12.55 2.34 -0.33
N LYS A 255 -11.68 2.94 -1.15
CA LYS A 255 -10.47 2.27 -1.67
C LYS A 255 -9.36 2.11 -0.63
N SER A 256 -9.16 3.09 0.26
CA SER A 256 -8.17 3.01 1.34
C SER A 256 -8.71 2.34 2.60
N ALA A 257 -9.87 1.67 2.51
CA ALA A 257 -10.44 0.89 3.59
C ALA A 257 -10.50 1.65 4.93
N GLN A 258 -10.99 2.89 4.89
CA GLN A 258 -11.20 3.69 6.08
C GLN A 258 -12.55 3.35 6.72
N PHE A 259 -12.69 3.59 8.02
CA PHE A 259 -13.97 3.46 8.70
C PHE A 259 -15.04 4.36 8.04
N PRO A 260 -16.26 3.84 7.79
CA PRO A 260 -16.78 2.49 8.10
C PRO A 260 -16.59 1.46 6.96
N LEU A 261 -16.00 1.82 5.80
CA LEU A 261 -15.90 0.94 4.62
C LEU A 261 -14.66 0.03 4.62
N HIS A 262 -14.05 -0.26 5.77
CA HIS A 262 -12.81 -1.06 5.89
C HIS A 262 -13.00 -2.58 5.81
N VAL A 263 -14.22 -3.06 5.99
CA VAL A 263 -14.56 -4.47 6.23
C VAL A 263 -14.25 -5.43 5.06
N TRP A 264 -13.98 -4.92 3.88
CA TRP A 264 -13.67 -5.72 2.70
C TRP A 264 -12.20 -6.15 2.64
N LEU A 265 -11.30 -5.33 3.21
CA LEU A 265 -9.84 -5.51 3.01
C LEU A 265 -9.29 -6.77 3.68
N PRO A 266 -9.69 -7.15 4.92
CA PRO A 266 -9.26 -8.42 5.52
C PRO A 266 -9.79 -9.66 4.78
N ASP A 267 -10.99 -9.61 4.20
CA ASP A 267 -11.54 -10.72 3.42
C ASP A 267 -10.88 -10.85 2.05
N ALA A 268 -10.28 -9.77 1.53
CA ALA A 268 -9.50 -9.81 0.30
C ALA A 268 -8.27 -10.75 0.37
N MET A 269 -7.94 -11.25 1.57
CA MET A 269 -6.87 -12.24 1.79
C MET A 269 -7.15 -13.61 1.17
N GLU A 270 -8.36 -13.87 0.71
CA GLU A 270 -8.71 -15.07 -0.07
C GLU A 270 -7.99 -15.15 -1.42
N GLY A 271 -7.56 -14.04 -1.97
CA GLY A 271 -6.77 -13.99 -3.20
C GLY A 271 -5.32 -14.48 -3.00
N PRO A 272 -4.60 -14.81 -4.09
CA PRO A 272 -3.19 -15.18 -4.06
C PRO A 272 -2.33 -14.10 -3.36
N THR A 273 -1.31 -14.51 -2.60
CA THR A 273 -0.51 -13.56 -1.79
C THR A 273 0.18 -12.45 -2.61
N PRO A 274 0.69 -12.67 -3.85
CA PRO A 274 1.17 -11.56 -4.68
C PRO A 274 0.11 -10.50 -4.98
N VAL A 275 -1.18 -10.88 -5.07
CA VAL A 275 -2.31 -9.94 -5.20
C VAL A 275 -2.47 -9.14 -3.92
N SER A 276 -2.40 -9.81 -2.76
CA SER A 276 -2.45 -9.12 -1.47
C SER A 276 -1.33 -8.08 -1.36
N ALA A 277 -0.09 -8.45 -1.73
CA ALA A 277 1.03 -7.51 -1.77
C ALA A 277 0.75 -6.33 -2.71
N LEU A 278 0.22 -6.59 -3.91
CA LEU A 278 -0.06 -5.56 -4.91
C LEU A 278 -1.14 -4.57 -4.42
N ILE A 279 -2.28 -5.07 -3.91
CA ILE A 279 -3.38 -4.26 -3.39
C ILE A 279 -2.95 -3.40 -2.21
N HIS A 280 -2.21 -3.99 -1.25
CA HIS A 280 -1.93 -3.40 0.06
C HIS A 280 -0.69 -2.52 0.11
N ALA A 281 0.28 -2.71 -0.81
CA ALA A 281 1.54 -1.98 -0.76
C ALA A 281 1.51 -0.70 -1.61
N ALA A 282 1.38 -0.83 -2.94
CA ALA A 282 1.73 0.25 -3.85
C ALA A 282 0.58 0.69 -4.77
N THR A 283 -0.62 0.06 -4.70
CA THR A 283 -1.65 0.32 -5.71
C THR A 283 -3.00 0.72 -5.10
N MET A 284 -4.00 -0.16 -5.05
CA MET A 284 -5.39 0.20 -4.79
C MET A 284 -5.61 1.01 -3.52
N VAL A 285 -5.05 0.57 -2.40
CA VAL A 285 -5.26 1.27 -1.12
C VAL A 285 -4.44 2.58 -1.02
N ALA A 286 -3.34 2.69 -1.77
CA ALA A 286 -2.56 3.91 -1.90
C ALA A 286 -3.31 4.99 -2.70
N ALA A 287 -4.19 4.57 -3.63
CA ALA A 287 -4.92 5.48 -4.51
C ALA A 287 -5.84 6.46 -3.74
N GLY A 288 -6.46 6.03 -2.62
CA GLY A 288 -7.31 6.94 -1.84
C GLY A 288 -6.50 7.99 -1.08
N VAL A 289 -5.34 7.62 -0.52
CA VAL A 289 -4.41 8.59 0.09
C VAL A 289 -3.89 9.55 -0.98
N TYR A 290 -3.49 9.04 -2.15
CA TYR A 290 -3.08 9.85 -3.28
C TYR A 290 -4.18 10.80 -3.76
N LEU A 291 -5.44 10.35 -3.82
CA LEU A 291 -6.58 11.19 -4.22
C LEU A 291 -6.76 12.39 -3.28
N VAL A 292 -6.73 12.17 -1.96
CA VAL A 292 -6.83 13.26 -0.97
C VAL A 292 -5.63 14.18 -1.09
N ALA A 293 -4.43 13.61 -1.23
CA ALA A 293 -3.20 14.36 -1.45
C ALA A 293 -3.26 15.21 -2.73
N ARG A 294 -3.72 14.65 -3.84
CA ARG A 294 -3.86 15.35 -5.13
C ARG A 294 -4.88 16.48 -5.06
N MET A 295 -5.99 16.29 -4.35
CA MET A 295 -7.07 17.25 -4.22
C MET A 295 -6.93 18.20 -3.02
N LEU A 296 -5.77 18.20 -2.34
CA LEU A 296 -5.53 19.02 -1.16
C LEU A 296 -5.89 20.51 -1.33
N PRO A 297 -5.64 21.16 -2.48
CA PRO A 297 -6.08 22.55 -2.69
C PRO A 297 -7.58 22.75 -2.46
N VAL A 298 -8.42 21.79 -2.86
CA VAL A 298 -9.88 21.85 -2.65
C VAL A 298 -10.24 21.63 -1.18
N PHE A 299 -9.53 20.71 -0.47
CA PHE A 299 -9.74 20.48 0.95
C PHE A 299 -9.36 21.70 1.79
N ASN A 300 -8.31 22.41 1.40
CA ASN A 300 -7.77 23.55 2.13
C ASN A 300 -8.49 24.87 1.82
N ALA A 301 -9.02 25.05 0.61
CA ALA A 301 -9.61 26.31 0.16
C ALA A 301 -10.78 26.84 1.02
N GLY A 302 -11.45 25.97 1.77
CA GLY A 302 -12.52 26.36 2.70
C GLY A 302 -12.11 26.31 4.18
N ALA A 303 -10.86 25.95 4.51
CA ALA A 303 -10.45 25.62 5.88
C ALA A 303 -10.48 26.83 6.81
N ASP A 304 -10.16 28.03 6.32
CA ASP A 304 -10.19 29.27 7.09
C ASP A 304 -11.61 29.64 7.55
N HIS A 305 -12.63 29.25 6.78
CA HIS A 305 -14.02 29.53 7.08
C HIS A 305 -14.73 28.34 7.73
N ASN A 306 -14.34 27.11 7.37
CA ASN A 306 -14.92 25.89 7.89
C ASN A 306 -13.91 24.72 7.79
N PRO A 307 -13.24 24.35 8.87
CA PRO A 307 -12.25 23.25 8.87
C PRO A 307 -12.87 21.86 8.81
N LEU A 308 -14.19 21.73 8.61
CA LEU A 308 -14.93 20.45 8.69
C LEU A 308 -14.35 19.36 7.79
N ALA A 309 -13.91 19.69 6.57
CA ALA A 309 -13.35 18.70 5.65
C ALA A 309 -12.08 18.06 6.21
N LEU A 310 -11.08 18.86 6.56
CA LEU A 310 -9.81 18.37 7.14
C LEU A 310 -10.01 17.71 8.51
N THR A 311 -10.87 18.29 9.35
CA THR A 311 -11.26 17.69 10.65
C THR A 311 -11.85 16.29 10.46
N THR A 312 -12.74 16.10 9.49
CA THR A 312 -13.35 14.80 9.18
C THR A 312 -12.29 13.81 8.70
N VAL A 313 -11.38 14.25 7.82
CA VAL A 313 -10.24 13.42 7.35
C VAL A 313 -9.38 12.98 8.53
N ALA A 314 -9.02 13.90 9.44
CA ALA A 314 -8.20 13.60 10.63
C ALA A 314 -8.88 12.58 11.56
N LEU A 315 -10.16 12.78 11.88
CA LEU A 315 -10.91 11.91 12.78
C LEU A 315 -11.13 10.52 12.20
N ILE A 316 -11.56 10.41 10.95
CA ILE A 316 -11.76 9.12 10.27
C ILE A 316 -10.43 8.36 10.21
N GLY A 317 -9.33 9.04 9.87
CA GLY A 317 -8.00 8.44 9.87
C GLY A 317 -7.58 7.91 11.24
N ALA A 318 -7.74 8.72 12.30
CA ALA A 318 -7.38 8.34 13.66
C ALA A 318 -8.21 7.16 14.20
N ILE A 319 -9.54 7.18 14.01
CA ILE A 319 -10.44 6.08 14.38
C ILE A 319 -10.05 4.80 13.64
N THR A 320 -9.75 4.91 12.35
CA THR A 320 -9.33 3.77 11.53
C THR A 320 -7.99 3.21 12.01
N ALA A 321 -7.01 4.06 12.30
CA ALA A 321 -5.70 3.66 12.75
C ALA A 321 -5.74 2.85 14.05
N LEU A 322 -6.47 3.35 15.06
CA LEU A 322 -6.60 2.68 16.35
C LEU A 322 -7.48 1.42 16.26
N GLY A 323 -8.67 1.52 15.64
CA GLY A 323 -9.59 0.39 15.53
C GLY A 323 -8.96 -0.80 14.82
N ALA A 324 -8.31 -0.58 13.67
CA ALA A 324 -7.66 -1.65 12.92
C ALA A 324 -6.47 -2.25 13.68
N SER A 325 -5.65 -1.44 14.35
CA SER A 325 -4.51 -1.96 15.13
C SER A 325 -4.98 -2.81 16.31
N THR A 326 -6.09 -2.46 16.95
CA THR A 326 -6.70 -3.25 18.03
C THR A 326 -7.19 -4.61 17.53
N ILE A 327 -7.88 -4.65 16.38
CA ILE A 327 -8.35 -5.91 15.78
C ILE A 327 -7.17 -6.80 15.36
N ALA A 328 -6.09 -6.22 14.84
CA ALA A 328 -4.89 -6.96 14.41
C ALA A 328 -4.25 -7.79 15.54
N VAL A 329 -4.38 -7.35 16.81
CA VAL A 329 -3.86 -8.06 17.99
C VAL A 329 -4.49 -9.44 18.16
N ALA A 330 -5.78 -9.59 17.80
CA ALA A 330 -6.54 -10.83 18.01
C ALA A 330 -6.51 -11.80 16.79
N GLN A 331 -5.94 -11.39 15.65
CA GLN A 331 -5.94 -12.22 14.44
C GLN A 331 -4.88 -13.34 14.50
N ASN A 332 -5.25 -14.56 14.07
CA ASN A 332 -4.34 -15.71 13.98
C ASN A 332 -3.82 -15.97 12.55
N ASP A 333 -4.56 -15.55 11.53
CA ASP A 333 -4.12 -15.63 10.14
C ASP A 333 -3.03 -14.59 9.84
N ILE A 334 -1.87 -15.07 9.36
CA ILE A 334 -0.69 -14.22 9.07
C ILE A 334 -0.99 -13.10 8.05
N LYS A 335 -1.84 -13.36 7.03
CA LYS A 335 -2.25 -12.36 6.05
C LYS A 335 -3.27 -11.38 6.62
N ARG A 336 -4.21 -11.84 7.47
CA ARG A 336 -5.21 -10.97 8.09
C ARG A 336 -4.58 -9.99 9.07
N VAL A 337 -3.58 -10.40 9.86
CA VAL A 337 -2.78 -9.46 10.68
C VAL A 337 -2.20 -8.35 9.80
N LEU A 338 -1.59 -8.71 8.66
CA LEU A 338 -1.00 -7.74 7.74
C LEU A 338 -2.06 -6.87 7.04
N ALA A 339 -3.26 -7.40 6.79
CA ALA A 339 -4.38 -6.63 6.24
C ALA A 339 -4.85 -5.55 7.21
N TYR A 340 -5.15 -5.91 8.46
CA TYR A 340 -5.52 -4.92 9.50
C TYR A 340 -4.39 -3.94 9.79
N SER A 341 -3.13 -4.40 9.76
CA SER A 341 -1.99 -3.48 9.86
C SER A 341 -1.91 -2.51 8.68
N THR A 342 -2.37 -2.89 7.47
CA THR A 342 -2.48 -1.96 6.34
C THR A 342 -3.58 -0.93 6.57
N VAL A 343 -4.78 -1.37 6.99
CA VAL A 343 -5.89 -0.46 7.35
C VAL A 343 -5.41 0.58 8.37
N SER A 344 -4.69 0.12 9.41
CA SER A 344 -4.14 1.01 10.44
C SER A 344 -3.15 2.03 9.88
N GLN A 345 -2.19 1.60 9.02
CA GLN A 345 -1.20 2.51 8.44
C GLN A 345 -1.82 3.51 7.46
N LEU A 346 -2.83 3.10 6.69
CA LEU A 346 -3.61 4.02 5.86
C LEU A 346 -4.38 5.04 6.70
N GLY A 347 -4.92 4.60 7.86
CA GLY A 347 -5.48 5.51 8.86
C GLY A 347 -4.48 6.56 9.33
N TYR A 348 -3.22 6.16 9.56
CA TYR A 348 -2.13 7.09 9.86
C TYR A 348 -1.91 8.15 8.77
N MET A 349 -1.87 7.72 7.50
CA MET A 349 -1.67 8.64 6.38
C MET A 349 -2.84 9.61 6.23
N VAL A 350 -4.07 9.09 6.36
CA VAL A 350 -5.29 9.89 6.28
C VAL A 350 -5.37 10.89 7.43
N MET A 351 -5.06 10.48 8.67
CA MET A 351 -5.04 11.41 9.79
C MET A 351 -3.95 12.49 9.60
N ALA A 352 -2.79 12.15 9.06
CA ALA A 352 -1.72 13.10 8.77
C ALA A 352 -2.16 14.16 7.76
N LEU A 353 -2.84 13.75 6.66
CA LEU A 353 -3.43 14.68 5.70
C LEU A 353 -4.42 15.65 6.37
N GLY A 354 -5.24 15.14 7.31
CA GLY A 354 -6.24 15.93 8.02
C GLY A 354 -5.68 16.93 9.03
N VAL A 355 -4.47 16.69 9.57
CA VAL A 355 -3.80 17.62 10.50
C VAL A 355 -2.74 18.50 9.84
N GLY A 356 -2.67 18.50 8.49
CA GLY A 356 -1.74 19.33 7.74
C GLY A 356 -0.38 18.70 7.42
N GLY A 357 -0.11 17.48 7.91
CA GLY A 357 1.12 16.73 7.64
C GLY A 357 1.14 16.08 6.26
N PHE A 358 0.94 16.87 5.21
CA PHE A 358 0.80 16.41 3.83
C PHE A 358 2.03 15.64 3.32
N VAL A 359 3.22 16.24 3.44
CA VAL A 359 4.47 15.60 2.99
C VAL A 359 4.77 14.37 3.82
N ALA A 360 4.53 14.41 5.14
CA ALA A 360 4.66 13.27 6.05
C ALA A 360 3.75 12.10 5.63
N ALA A 361 2.51 12.37 5.21
CA ALA A 361 1.59 11.35 4.71
C ALA A 361 2.10 10.67 3.43
N VAL A 362 2.59 11.46 2.46
CA VAL A 362 3.15 10.94 1.20
C VAL A 362 4.47 10.21 1.47
N PHE A 363 5.31 10.72 2.35
CA PHE A 363 6.54 10.04 2.77
C PHE A 363 6.25 8.68 3.41
N HIS A 364 5.24 8.63 4.30
CA HIS A 364 4.83 7.37 4.89
C HIS A 364 4.22 6.43 3.85
N LEU A 365 3.49 6.94 2.85
CA LEU A 365 2.97 6.15 1.73
C LEU A 365 4.10 5.49 0.93
N LEU A 366 5.17 6.24 0.63
CA LEU A 366 6.35 5.73 -0.08
C LEU A 366 7.04 4.63 0.72
N THR A 367 7.40 4.89 1.98
CA THR A 367 8.08 3.90 2.83
C THR A 367 7.22 2.68 3.10
N HIS A 368 5.92 2.89 3.33
CA HIS A 368 4.91 1.86 3.55
C HIS A 368 4.86 0.86 2.40
N ALA A 369 4.90 1.33 1.16
CA ALA A 369 4.83 0.44 0.00
C ALA A 369 5.94 -0.62 0.02
N PHE A 370 7.17 -0.24 0.39
CA PHE A 370 8.30 -1.17 0.43
C PHE A 370 8.19 -2.17 1.58
N PHE A 371 7.99 -1.72 2.81
CA PHE A 371 7.93 -2.66 3.92
C PHE A 371 6.64 -3.50 3.91
N LYS A 372 5.54 -3.01 3.32
CA LYS A 372 4.31 -3.81 3.17
C LYS A 372 4.43 -4.86 2.08
N ALA A 373 4.99 -4.51 0.92
CA ALA A 373 5.31 -5.51 -0.10
C ALA A 373 6.21 -6.60 0.49
N LEU A 374 7.25 -6.22 1.23
CA LEU A 374 8.16 -7.13 1.91
C LEU A 374 7.44 -8.08 2.86
N LEU A 375 6.57 -7.56 3.72
CA LEU A 375 5.84 -8.36 4.72
C LEU A 375 4.81 -9.30 4.06
N PHE A 376 4.04 -8.82 3.08
CA PHE A 376 3.09 -9.69 2.37
C PHE A 376 3.78 -10.76 1.54
N LEU A 377 4.81 -10.42 0.79
CA LEU A 377 5.58 -11.42 0.03
C LEU A 377 6.31 -12.38 0.99
N GLY A 378 6.83 -11.88 2.12
CA GLY A 378 7.40 -12.72 3.17
C GLY A 378 6.39 -13.70 3.76
N SER A 379 5.13 -13.26 4.00
CA SER A 379 4.05 -14.17 4.45
C SER A 379 3.72 -15.22 3.39
N GLY A 380 3.70 -14.85 2.10
CA GLY A 380 3.51 -15.80 1.00
C GLY A 380 4.63 -16.85 0.94
N SER A 381 5.87 -16.44 1.21
CA SER A 381 7.01 -17.37 1.30
C SER A 381 6.81 -18.35 2.45
N VAL A 382 6.36 -17.89 3.62
CA VAL A 382 6.03 -18.74 4.78
C VAL A 382 4.92 -19.72 4.43
N ILE A 383 3.83 -19.28 3.82
CA ILE A 383 2.69 -20.13 3.44
C ILE A 383 3.12 -21.25 2.49
N ILE A 384 3.85 -20.91 1.42
CA ILE A 384 4.40 -21.94 0.48
C ILE A 384 5.35 -22.90 1.23
N GLY A 385 6.16 -22.40 2.17
CA GLY A 385 7.02 -23.24 3.01
C GLY A 385 6.22 -24.23 3.85
N MET A 386 5.11 -23.79 4.45
CA MET A 386 4.20 -24.61 5.25
C MET A 386 3.44 -25.65 4.39
N GLU A 387 2.93 -25.25 3.22
CA GLU A 387 2.28 -26.17 2.27
C GLU A 387 3.24 -27.29 1.82
N ARG A 388 4.47 -26.93 1.41
CA ARG A 388 5.51 -27.90 1.03
C ARG A 388 5.88 -28.81 2.19
N GLY A 389 5.97 -28.25 3.41
CA GLY A 389 6.23 -29.02 4.62
C GLY A 389 5.12 -30.02 4.94
N HIS A 390 3.86 -29.64 4.71
CA HIS A 390 2.71 -30.52 4.90
C HIS A 390 2.71 -31.68 3.91
N HIS A 391 2.89 -31.43 2.61
CA HIS A 391 3.02 -32.48 1.61
C HIS A 391 4.17 -33.48 1.91
N LEU A 392 5.30 -32.98 2.43
CA LEU A 392 6.41 -33.82 2.84
C LEU A 392 6.10 -34.64 4.12
N ALA A 393 5.21 -34.14 4.99
CA ALA A 393 4.74 -34.87 6.15
C ALA A 393 3.81 -36.02 5.74
N GLU A 394 2.81 -35.74 4.89
CA GLU A 394 1.89 -36.74 4.35
C GLU A 394 2.62 -37.85 3.59
N ALA A 395 3.54 -37.52 2.68
CA ALA A 395 4.33 -38.49 1.93
C ALA A 395 5.20 -39.40 2.83
N ALA A 396 5.60 -38.93 4.01
CA ALA A 396 6.35 -39.74 4.98
C ALA A 396 5.43 -40.70 5.75
N HIS A 397 4.17 -40.37 5.98
CA HIS A 397 3.17 -41.24 6.61
C HIS A 397 2.69 -42.35 5.66
N ASP A 398 2.41 -42.00 4.37
CA ASP A 398 1.97 -42.96 3.36
C ASP A 398 3.06 -44.03 3.03
N GLY A 399 4.33 -43.74 3.25
CA GLY A 399 5.44 -44.66 3.03
C GLY A 399 5.57 -45.78 4.07
N HIS A 400 4.82 -45.75 5.16
CA HIS A 400 4.85 -46.79 6.23
C HIS A 400 3.70 -47.80 6.15
N ASP A 401 2.62 -47.50 5.43
CA ASP A 401 1.48 -48.40 5.20
C ASP A 401 1.35 -48.74 3.73
N ALA A 402 1.94 -49.83 3.24
CA ALA A 402 1.66 -50.43 1.94
C ALA A 402 0.92 -51.75 2.16
N PRO A 403 0.09 -52.29 1.22
CA PRO A 403 -0.70 -51.60 0.18
C PRO A 403 -2.19 -52.02 0.19
N SER A 404 -3.08 -51.14 -0.10
CA SER A 404 -4.34 -51.54 -0.74
C SER A 404 -4.83 -50.42 -1.69
N ALA A 405 -4.81 -50.80 -2.96
CA ALA A 405 -5.36 -50.02 -4.04
C ALA A 405 -6.83 -49.70 -3.80
N HIS A 406 -7.15 -48.43 -3.66
CA HIS A 406 -8.44 -47.90 -4.03
C HIS A 406 -8.25 -46.57 -4.79
N GLN A 407 -8.35 -46.66 -6.12
CA GLN A 407 -8.77 -45.56 -6.94
C GLN A 407 -10.12 -45.09 -6.38
N SER A 408 -10.16 -43.95 -5.75
CA SER A 408 -11.39 -43.23 -5.47
C SER A 408 -11.42 -41.96 -6.31
N ASP A 409 -12.45 -41.87 -7.11
CA ASP A 409 -12.81 -40.81 -8.04
C ASP A 409 -12.79 -39.43 -7.38
N GLU A 410 -12.19 -38.49 -8.10
CA GLU A 410 -12.18 -37.04 -7.79
C GLU A 410 -13.58 -36.42 -7.97
N HIS A 411 -14.59 -36.81 -7.22
CA HIS A 411 -15.91 -36.17 -7.32
C HIS A 411 -16.77 -36.24 -6.06
N ASP A 412 -16.19 -35.98 -4.86
CA ASP A 412 -17.03 -35.68 -3.67
C ASP A 412 -16.23 -34.94 -2.58
N ALA A 413 -15.78 -33.71 -2.88
CA ALA A 413 -15.31 -32.76 -1.86
C ALA A 413 -16.46 -31.83 -1.43
N HIS A 414 -17.56 -32.41 -0.94
CA HIS A 414 -18.60 -31.66 -0.25
C HIS A 414 -18.81 -32.18 1.17
N GLN A 415 -18.53 -31.27 2.13
CA GLN A 415 -18.98 -31.31 3.50
C GLN A 415 -18.31 -32.37 4.42
N ALA A 416 -17.08 -32.10 4.82
CA ALA A 416 -16.67 -32.42 6.18
C ALA A 416 -16.29 -31.11 6.88
N THR A 417 -17.11 -30.70 7.83
CA THR A 417 -16.78 -29.68 8.83
C THR A 417 -15.80 -30.28 9.83
N ASP A 418 -14.59 -30.59 9.38
CA ASP A 418 -13.51 -31.05 10.27
C ASP A 418 -12.84 -29.82 10.88
N ALA A 419 -13.13 -29.58 12.15
CA ALA A 419 -12.57 -28.53 12.99
C ALA A 419 -11.03 -28.66 13.18
N HIS A 420 -10.34 -29.51 12.42
CA HIS A 420 -8.91 -29.80 12.51
C HIS A 420 -8.17 -29.88 11.17
N ALA A 421 -8.76 -29.39 10.06
CA ALA A 421 -8.04 -29.31 8.79
C ALA A 421 -6.85 -28.35 8.91
N PHE A 422 -5.66 -28.78 8.43
CA PHE A 422 -4.45 -27.96 8.42
C PHE A 422 -4.66 -26.67 7.59
N ASP A 423 -4.47 -25.50 8.21
CA ASP A 423 -4.45 -24.19 7.53
C ASP A 423 -3.02 -23.64 7.51
N PRO A 424 -2.37 -23.49 6.34
CA PRO A 424 -1.03 -22.94 6.22
C PRO A 424 -0.94 -21.44 6.54
N ASN A 425 -2.09 -20.74 6.65
CA ASN A 425 -2.13 -19.30 7.03
C ASN A 425 -2.17 -19.12 8.55
N ASP A 426 -2.59 -20.13 9.31
CA ASP A 426 -2.73 -20.03 10.76
C ASP A 426 -1.37 -20.04 11.46
N MET A 427 -1.02 -18.91 12.09
CA MET A 427 0.23 -18.77 12.86
C MET A 427 0.31 -19.73 14.06
N MET A 428 -0.83 -20.25 14.54
CA MET A 428 -0.86 -21.24 15.62
C MET A 428 -0.26 -22.60 15.19
N ASN A 429 -0.24 -22.91 13.89
CA ASN A 429 0.39 -24.07 13.31
C ASN A 429 1.90 -23.88 13.02
N MET A 430 2.39 -22.63 13.07
CA MET A 430 3.77 -22.28 12.73
C MET A 430 4.70 -22.42 13.95
N GLY A 431 5.85 -21.80 13.90
CA GLY A 431 6.87 -21.74 14.95
C GLY A 431 8.20 -22.30 14.50
N GLY A 432 9.30 -21.75 15.00
CA GLY A 432 10.65 -22.22 14.71
C GLY A 432 11.10 -22.10 13.25
N LEU A 433 10.32 -21.43 12.39
CA LEU A 433 10.62 -21.30 10.94
C LEU A 433 11.91 -20.51 10.69
N GLY A 434 12.40 -19.75 11.65
CA GLY A 434 13.64 -18.97 11.52
C GLY A 434 14.86 -19.80 11.16
N LYS A 435 14.91 -21.07 11.58
CA LYS A 435 16.00 -22.00 11.24
C LYS A 435 15.82 -22.67 9.87
N ARG A 436 14.60 -22.79 9.41
CA ARG A 436 14.21 -23.49 8.17
C ARG A 436 14.21 -22.58 6.95
N MET A 437 13.83 -21.31 7.17
CA MET A 437 13.66 -20.30 6.13
C MET A 437 14.44 -19.01 6.48
N PRO A 438 15.79 -19.04 6.51
CA PRO A 438 16.60 -17.95 7.02
C PRO A 438 16.46 -16.65 6.19
N HIS A 439 16.42 -16.73 4.86
CA HIS A 439 16.30 -15.54 3.99
C HIS A 439 14.93 -14.87 4.17
N THR A 440 13.86 -15.66 4.17
CA THR A 440 12.50 -15.19 4.45
C THR A 440 12.41 -14.57 5.85
N THR A 441 13.01 -15.20 6.85
CA THR A 441 12.98 -14.71 8.23
C THR A 441 13.65 -13.36 8.38
N TRP A 442 14.91 -13.22 7.94
CA TRP A 442 15.64 -11.97 8.10
C TRP A 442 14.99 -10.80 7.35
N THR A 443 14.52 -11.05 6.13
CA THR A 443 13.82 -10.02 5.35
C THR A 443 12.49 -9.62 5.99
N PHE A 444 11.74 -10.60 6.53
CA PHE A 444 10.51 -10.33 7.27
C PHE A 444 10.77 -9.52 8.56
N PHE A 445 11.85 -9.83 9.30
CA PHE A 445 12.24 -9.06 10.48
C PHE A 445 12.52 -7.59 10.14
N VAL A 446 13.24 -7.32 9.04
CA VAL A 446 13.49 -5.94 8.58
C VAL A 446 12.16 -5.21 8.31
N GLY A 447 11.23 -5.84 7.57
CA GLY A 447 9.91 -5.26 7.30
C GLY A 447 9.08 -5.04 8.57
N ALA A 448 9.13 -6.00 9.50
CA ALA A 448 8.42 -5.96 10.78
C ALA A 448 8.92 -4.83 11.69
N LEU A 449 10.24 -4.66 11.81
CA LEU A 449 10.84 -3.57 12.57
C LEU A 449 10.53 -2.20 11.94
N ALA A 450 10.52 -2.10 10.60
CA ALA A 450 10.11 -0.87 9.90
C ALA A 450 8.62 -0.57 10.15
N LEU A 451 7.75 -1.57 10.07
CA LEU A 451 6.32 -1.43 10.40
C LEU A 451 6.13 -0.98 11.86
N ALA A 452 6.90 -1.50 12.80
CA ALA A 452 6.86 -1.09 14.20
C ALA A 452 7.40 0.35 14.44
N GLY A 453 8.11 0.93 13.47
CA GLY A 453 8.70 2.27 13.57
C GLY A 453 9.99 2.29 14.39
N ILE A 454 10.83 1.28 14.25
CA ILE A 454 12.09 1.17 14.98
C ILE A 454 13.23 1.88 14.22
N PHE A 455 13.97 2.76 14.93
CA PHE A 455 15.16 3.42 14.41
C PHE A 455 16.24 2.39 13.97
N PRO A 456 16.96 2.59 12.85
CA PRO A 456 16.93 3.73 11.92
C PRO A 456 16.11 3.47 10.63
N LEU A 457 15.19 2.52 10.64
CA LEU A 457 14.45 2.06 9.46
C LEU A 457 13.49 3.12 8.91
N ALA A 458 13.13 3.01 7.63
CA ALA A 458 12.32 4.00 6.93
C ALA A 458 10.98 4.32 7.62
N GLY A 459 10.33 3.30 8.21
CA GLY A 459 9.08 3.48 8.96
C GLY A 459 9.20 4.32 10.24
N PHE A 460 10.37 4.40 10.85
CA PHE A 460 10.62 5.30 11.97
C PHE A 460 10.51 6.77 11.52
N TRP A 461 11.29 7.17 10.52
CA TRP A 461 11.34 8.55 10.06
C TRP A 461 9.99 9.09 9.61
N SER A 462 9.27 8.29 8.83
CA SER A 462 7.96 8.70 8.31
C SER A 462 6.85 8.75 9.37
N LYS A 463 6.86 7.86 10.38
CA LYS A 463 5.90 7.91 11.49
C LYS A 463 6.19 9.03 12.47
N ASP A 464 7.46 9.25 12.76
CA ASP A 464 7.88 10.32 13.66
C ASP A 464 7.45 11.68 13.11
N GLU A 465 7.62 11.91 11.80
CA GLU A 465 7.16 13.13 11.14
C GLU A 465 5.63 13.32 11.23
N ILE A 466 4.84 12.26 11.05
CA ILE A 466 3.38 12.32 11.23
C ILE A 466 3.00 12.72 12.66
N LEU A 467 3.63 12.09 13.65
CA LEU A 467 3.38 12.40 15.06
C LEU A 467 3.86 13.81 15.42
N ALA A 468 4.99 14.26 14.86
CA ALA A 468 5.50 15.62 15.06
C ALA A 468 4.50 16.66 14.60
N HIS A 469 3.90 16.53 13.41
CA HIS A 469 2.82 17.40 12.93
C HIS A 469 1.61 17.41 13.87
N ALA A 470 1.18 16.25 14.35
CA ALA A 470 0.03 16.14 15.24
C ALA A 470 0.28 16.81 16.60
N PHE A 471 1.52 16.81 17.11
CA PHE A 471 1.89 17.41 18.39
C PHE A 471 2.49 18.81 18.28
N GLU A 472 2.60 19.39 17.09
CA GLU A 472 3.30 20.67 16.86
C GLU A 472 2.70 21.82 17.68
N GLY A 473 1.37 22.00 17.67
CA GLY A 473 0.70 23.04 18.44
C GLY A 473 0.91 22.91 19.95
N PHE A 474 0.95 21.68 20.46
CA PHE A 474 1.25 21.42 21.86
C PHE A 474 2.74 21.68 22.18
N ALA A 475 3.63 21.28 21.29
CA ALA A 475 5.08 21.47 21.50
C ALA A 475 5.48 22.95 21.50
N LEU A 476 4.85 23.77 20.66
CA LEU A 476 5.18 25.20 20.51
C LEU A 476 4.44 26.11 21.51
N HIS A 477 3.17 25.81 21.80
CA HIS A 477 2.28 26.71 22.54
C HIS A 477 1.59 26.06 23.76
N GLY A 478 1.78 24.77 23.98
CA GLY A 478 1.10 24.02 25.04
C GLY A 478 -0.40 23.80 24.77
N GLU A 479 -0.85 23.97 23.52
CA GLU A 479 -2.25 23.88 23.16
C GLU A 479 -2.75 22.44 23.07
N VAL A 480 -3.81 22.11 23.82
CA VAL A 480 -4.53 20.85 23.75
C VAL A 480 -5.68 21.00 22.76
N SER A 481 -5.37 20.87 21.48
CA SER A 481 -6.31 21.00 20.35
C SER A 481 -6.69 19.63 19.75
N LEU A 482 -7.54 19.63 18.73
CA LEU A 482 -7.90 18.39 18.03
C LEU A 482 -6.68 17.62 17.49
N PRO A 483 -5.67 18.25 16.82
CA PRO A 483 -4.45 17.57 16.41
C PRO A 483 -3.73 16.84 17.55
N PHE A 484 -3.67 17.42 18.74
CA PHE A 484 -3.07 16.77 19.93
C PHE A 484 -3.76 15.43 20.24
N TRP A 485 -5.10 15.40 20.30
CA TRP A 485 -5.84 14.16 20.55
C TRP A 485 -5.69 13.13 19.43
N VAL A 486 -5.64 13.58 18.19
CA VAL A 486 -5.32 12.76 17.02
C VAL A 486 -3.92 12.14 17.16
N GLY A 487 -2.93 12.93 17.61
CA GLY A 487 -1.59 12.45 17.91
C GLY A 487 -1.54 11.41 19.03
N VAL A 488 -2.31 11.60 20.11
CA VAL A 488 -2.45 10.61 21.20
C VAL A 488 -3.02 9.29 20.67
N ILE A 489 -4.08 9.36 19.88
CA ILE A 489 -4.68 8.16 19.24
C ILE A 489 -3.65 7.49 18.33
N GLY A 490 -2.90 8.27 17.53
CA GLY A 490 -1.81 7.79 16.70
C GLY A 490 -0.75 7.04 17.52
N LEU A 491 -0.30 7.61 18.63
CA LEU A 491 0.69 6.97 19.50
C LEU A 491 0.19 5.64 20.09
N LEU A 492 -1.08 5.58 20.52
CA LEU A 492 -1.70 4.32 20.98
C LEU A 492 -1.76 3.27 19.86
N ALA A 493 -2.12 3.67 18.64
CA ALA A 493 -2.12 2.78 17.49
C ALA A 493 -0.69 2.31 17.13
N ALA A 494 0.35 3.13 17.33
CA ALA A 494 1.75 2.72 17.16
C ALA A 494 2.15 1.63 18.16
N LEU A 495 1.74 1.76 19.43
CA LEU A 495 1.99 0.74 20.45
C LEU A 495 1.33 -0.59 20.10
N MET A 496 0.06 -0.56 19.69
CA MET A 496 -0.65 -1.77 19.24
C MET A 496 0.04 -2.37 18.02
N THR A 497 0.51 -1.53 17.08
CA THR A 497 1.26 -1.96 15.89
C THR A 497 2.52 -2.73 16.27
N ALA A 498 3.32 -2.21 17.19
CA ALA A 498 4.52 -2.88 17.66
C ALA A 498 4.21 -4.20 18.38
N PHE A 499 3.13 -4.23 19.18
CA PHE A 499 2.71 -5.42 19.92
C PHE A 499 2.30 -6.57 18.99
N TYR A 500 1.35 -6.36 18.06
CA TYR A 500 0.92 -7.44 17.17
C TYR A 500 2.03 -7.87 16.20
N THR A 501 2.94 -6.96 15.84
CA THR A 501 4.13 -7.30 15.06
C THR A 501 5.05 -8.23 15.86
N GLY A 502 5.27 -7.95 17.14
CA GLY A 502 6.01 -8.82 18.05
C GLY A 502 5.35 -10.19 18.21
N ARG A 503 4.01 -10.23 18.36
CA ARG A 503 3.21 -11.46 18.39
C ARG A 503 3.41 -12.28 17.11
N GLN A 504 3.30 -11.65 15.94
CA GLN A 504 3.49 -12.30 14.64
C GLN A 504 4.90 -12.90 14.50
N LEU A 505 5.95 -12.17 14.87
CA LEU A 505 7.33 -12.67 14.87
C LEU A 505 7.52 -13.84 15.84
N GLY A 506 6.95 -13.74 17.05
CA GLY A 506 7.01 -14.78 18.08
C GLY A 506 6.34 -16.08 17.64
N LEU A 507 5.15 -16.00 17.08
CA LEU A 507 4.36 -17.14 16.63
C LEU A 507 4.93 -17.80 15.37
N THR A 508 5.46 -17.05 14.42
CA THR A 508 5.85 -17.58 13.11
C THR A 508 7.29 -18.10 13.10
N PHE A 509 8.24 -17.29 13.53
CA PHE A 509 9.65 -17.56 13.29
C PHE A 509 10.42 -18.08 14.51
N LEU A 510 9.95 -17.73 15.71
CA LEU A 510 10.65 -18.06 16.96
C LEU A 510 10.05 -19.31 17.64
N GLY A 511 10.70 -19.75 18.72
CA GLY A 511 10.26 -20.89 19.50
C GLY A 511 10.47 -22.24 18.83
N GLN A 512 9.58 -23.19 19.11
CA GLN A 512 9.58 -24.53 18.55
C GLN A 512 8.46 -24.69 17.52
N PRO A 513 8.63 -25.58 16.51
CA PRO A 513 7.56 -25.93 15.59
C PRO A 513 6.35 -26.46 16.34
N ARG A 514 5.15 -26.03 15.96
CA ARG A 514 3.88 -26.49 16.59
C ARG A 514 3.10 -27.49 15.74
N HIS A 515 3.54 -27.69 14.48
CA HIS A 515 2.98 -28.67 13.55
C HIS A 515 4.11 -29.31 12.73
N GLU A 516 3.96 -30.55 12.28
CA GLU A 516 4.95 -31.26 11.46
C GLU A 516 5.30 -30.53 10.16
N ALA A 517 4.33 -29.83 9.56
CA ALA A 517 4.55 -28.98 8.41
C ALA A 517 5.64 -27.92 8.67
N ALA A 518 5.68 -27.33 9.87
CA ALA A 518 6.69 -26.35 10.24
C ALA A 518 8.09 -26.98 10.43
N GLU A 519 8.14 -28.24 10.88
CA GLU A 519 9.40 -28.99 11.00
C GLU A 519 10.03 -29.32 9.65
N LYS A 520 9.19 -29.62 8.65
CA LYS A 520 9.60 -30.00 7.29
C LYS A 520 9.60 -28.85 6.29
N ALA A 521 9.28 -27.63 6.74
CA ALA A 521 9.27 -26.44 5.90
C ALA A 521 10.64 -26.16 5.26
N LYS A 522 10.63 -25.69 4.01
CA LYS A 522 11.84 -25.37 3.23
C LYS A 522 11.79 -23.93 2.72
N GLU A 523 12.98 -23.34 2.57
CA GLU A 523 13.13 -21.99 1.99
C GLU A 523 12.54 -21.91 0.57
N SER A 524 12.02 -20.76 0.24
CA SER A 524 11.46 -20.44 -1.07
C SER A 524 12.55 -20.28 -2.14
N PRO A 525 12.21 -20.47 -3.43
CA PRO A 525 13.17 -20.35 -4.54
C PRO A 525 13.69 -18.89 -4.70
N ALA A 526 14.81 -18.74 -5.42
CA ALA A 526 15.44 -17.45 -5.65
C ALA A 526 14.51 -16.41 -6.31
N THR A 527 13.59 -16.84 -7.17
CA THR A 527 12.55 -15.96 -7.76
C THR A 527 11.66 -15.29 -6.72
N MET A 528 11.54 -15.87 -5.54
CA MET A 528 10.80 -15.28 -4.40
C MET A 528 11.74 -14.57 -3.43
N THR A 529 12.88 -15.16 -3.06
CA THR A 529 13.76 -14.59 -2.03
C THR A 529 14.55 -13.36 -2.50
N VAL A 530 14.93 -13.28 -3.80
CA VAL A 530 15.63 -12.10 -4.33
C VAL A 530 14.77 -10.83 -4.25
N PRO A 531 13.48 -10.80 -4.70
CA PRO A 531 12.61 -9.66 -4.47
C PRO A 531 12.48 -9.26 -3.00
N LEU A 532 12.41 -10.22 -2.07
CA LEU A 532 12.39 -9.93 -0.62
C LEU A 532 13.65 -9.20 -0.17
N MET A 533 14.84 -9.65 -0.60
CA MET A 533 16.12 -9.02 -0.26
C MET A 533 16.19 -7.58 -0.80
N VAL A 534 15.76 -7.36 -2.05
CA VAL A 534 15.75 -6.03 -2.66
C VAL A 534 14.80 -5.10 -1.90
N LEU A 535 13.57 -5.54 -1.58
CA LEU A 535 12.63 -4.77 -0.79
C LEU A 535 13.17 -4.46 0.62
N ALA A 536 13.88 -5.41 1.25
CA ALA A 536 14.50 -5.20 2.56
C ALA A 536 15.57 -4.10 2.50
N VAL A 537 16.41 -4.05 1.47
CA VAL A 537 17.40 -2.98 1.27
C VAL A 537 16.70 -1.62 1.19
N PHE A 538 15.67 -1.50 0.35
CA PHE A 538 14.92 -0.24 0.23
C PHE A 538 14.20 0.13 1.52
N THR A 539 13.69 -0.84 2.27
CA THR A 539 13.07 -0.61 3.60
C THR A 539 14.05 0.01 4.60
N VAL A 540 15.34 -0.28 4.47
CA VAL A 540 16.39 0.34 5.31
C VAL A 540 16.74 1.75 4.85
N ILE A 541 16.96 1.93 3.52
CA ILE A 541 17.57 3.18 3.02
C ILE A 541 16.58 4.31 2.73
N LEU A 542 15.30 4.01 2.45
CA LEU A 542 14.33 5.04 2.03
C LEU A 542 14.03 6.10 3.09
N GLY A 543 14.33 5.84 4.36
CA GLY A 543 14.24 6.84 5.40
C GLY A 543 15.10 8.09 5.12
N VAL A 544 16.17 7.92 4.36
CA VAL A 544 17.08 9.02 4.00
C VAL A 544 16.43 10.04 3.06
N MET A 545 15.37 9.67 2.32
CA MET A 545 14.73 10.57 1.34
C MET A 545 14.11 11.82 1.95
N ASN A 546 13.72 11.77 3.23
CA ASN A 546 13.13 12.91 3.92
C ASN A 546 13.64 13.03 5.37
N LEU A 547 14.97 13.04 5.53
CA LEU A 547 15.58 13.34 6.82
C LEU A 547 15.26 14.78 7.22
N PRO A 548 15.08 15.06 8.53
CA PRO A 548 14.93 16.41 9.02
C PRO A 548 16.17 17.26 8.67
N GLU A 549 15.96 18.53 8.32
CA GLU A 549 17.06 19.45 7.97
C GLU A 549 18.06 19.62 9.11
N THR A 550 17.58 19.54 10.35
CA THR A 550 18.39 19.64 11.57
C THR A 550 18.07 18.50 12.53
N ILE A 551 19.11 17.78 12.96
CA ILE A 551 19.04 16.80 14.05
C ILE A 551 20.01 17.23 15.16
N ALA A 552 19.50 17.50 16.36
CA ALA A 552 20.28 17.93 17.52
C ALA A 552 21.22 19.13 17.22
N GLY A 553 20.78 20.06 16.38
CA GLY A 553 21.56 21.26 16.01
C GLY A 553 22.56 21.03 14.87
N ILE A 554 22.63 19.84 14.30
CA ILE A 554 23.49 19.52 13.14
C ILE A 554 22.66 19.64 11.87
N HIS A 555 23.07 20.52 10.96
CA HIS A 555 22.47 20.62 9.62
C HIS A 555 22.90 19.45 8.73
N LEU A 556 21.92 18.77 8.14
CA LEU A 556 22.14 17.67 7.20
C LEU A 556 22.03 18.17 5.75
N PRO A 557 23.09 18.14 4.95
CA PRO A 557 23.02 18.58 3.56
C PRO A 557 22.13 17.63 2.73
N GLY A 558 21.19 18.21 1.96
CA GLY A 558 20.25 17.45 1.13
C GLY A 558 19.04 16.86 1.89
N ALA A 559 18.86 17.23 3.15
CA ALA A 559 17.66 16.92 3.92
C ALA A 559 16.42 17.65 3.37
N GLY A 560 15.22 17.16 3.69
CA GLY A 560 13.97 17.75 3.20
C GLY A 560 13.73 17.59 1.70
N PHE A 561 14.42 16.66 1.04
CA PHE A 561 14.32 16.46 -0.40
C PHE A 561 12.86 16.28 -0.87
N LEU A 562 12.06 15.51 -0.15
CA LEU A 562 10.67 15.25 -0.53
C LEU A 562 9.79 16.49 -0.31
N HIS A 563 10.08 17.31 0.72
CA HIS A 563 9.41 18.60 0.93
C HIS A 563 9.61 19.54 -0.26
N HIS A 564 10.84 19.63 -0.79
CA HIS A 564 11.13 20.43 -1.97
C HIS A 564 10.44 19.88 -3.22
N LEU A 565 10.54 18.56 -3.45
CA LEU A 565 9.98 17.91 -4.65
C LEU A 565 8.45 18.06 -4.72
N ILE A 566 7.75 17.85 -3.60
CA ILE A 566 6.28 17.90 -3.55
C ILE A 566 5.79 19.34 -3.39
N GLY A 567 6.53 20.19 -2.68
CA GLY A 567 6.15 21.60 -2.45
C GLY A 567 5.92 22.38 -3.73
N GLU A 568 6.74 22.18 -4.74
CA GLU A 568 6.59 22.83 -6.04
C GLU A 568 5.27 22.44 -6.76
N THR A 569 4.72 21.25 -6.50
CA THR A 569 3.46 20.77 -7.12
C THR A 569 2.27 21.69 -6.86
N PHE A 570 2.19 22.29 -5.67
CA PHE A 570 1.04 23.09 -5.24
C PHE A 570 1.36 24.59 -5.07
N LYS A 571 2.49 25.04 -5.57
CA LYS A 571 2.90 26.43 -5.52
C LYS A 571 1.92 27.36 -6.24
N ALA A 572 1.38 26.90 -7.38
CA ALA A 572 0.34 27.62 -8.12
C ALA A 572 -1.00 27.75 -7.34
N ALA A 573 -1.25 26.87 -6.37
CA ALA A 573 -2.40 26.93 -5.46
C ALA A 573 -2.09 27.67 -4.14
N HIS A 574 -0.94 28.35 -4.05
CA HIS A 574 -0.46 29.08 -2.87
C HIS A 574 -0.43 28.24 -1.57
N LEU A 575 -0.22 26.92 -1.70
CA LEU A 575 -0.03 26.06 -0.55
C LEU A 575 1.47 25.95 -0.23
N GLU A 576 1.85 26.43 0.94
CA GLU A 576 3.19 26.28 1.48
C GLU A 576 3.20 25.15 2.50
N PHE A 577 4.16 24.22 2.38
CA PHE A 577 4.33 23.12 3.30
C PHE A 577 5.57 23.39 4.18
N HIS A 578 5.33 23.54 5.48
CA HIS A 578 6.40 23.72 6.45
C HIS A 578 6.89 22.35 6.94
N ALA A 579 8.21 22.14 6.90
CA ALA A 579 8.82 21.02 7.58
C ALA A 579 8.76 21.25 9.09
N THR A 580 8.21 20.28 9.83
CA THR A 580 8.23 20.34 11.29
C THR A 580 9.64 20.13 11.82
N ALA A 581 9.99 20.84 12.89
CA ALA A 581 11.27 20.63 13.57
C ALA A 581 11.31 19.21 14.17
N PHE A 582 12.45 18.53 14.00
CA PHE A 582 12.64 17.20 14.59
C PHE A 582 12.59 17.25 16.12
N ASN A 583 11.63 16.55 16.70
CA ASN A 583 11.45 16.48 18.14
C ASN A 583 12.13 15.22 18.70
N LEU A 584 13.38 15.37 19.17
CA LEU A 584 14.17 14.26 19.72
C LEU A 584 13.47 13.56 20.90
N THR A 585 12.75 14.30 21.75
CA THR A 585 12.05 13.73 22.91
C THR A 585 10.90 12.82 22.45
N LEU A 586 10.13 13.25 21.45
CA LEU A 586 9.07 12.46 20.86
C LEU A 586 9.63 11.22 20.16
N ALA A 587 10.68 11.37 19.36
CA ALA A 587 11.31 10.30 18.60
C ALA A 587 11.90 9.21 19.51
N VAL A 588 12.63 9.60 20.55
CA VAL A 588 13.19 8.65 21.54
C VAL A 588 12.07 8.01 22.36
N GLY A 589 11.10 8.78 22.83
CA GLY A 589 9.97 8.29 23.63
C GLY A 589 9.13 7.28 22.85
N SER A 590 8.73 7.61 21.62
CA SER A 590 7.95 6.71 20.75
C SER A 590 8.71 5.42 20.41
N THR A 591 10.04 5.51 20.16
CA THR A 591 10.88 4.34 19.90
C THR A 591 11.00 3.42 21.11
N ILE A 592 11.21 3.95 22.30
CA ILE A 592 11.30 3.15 23.54
C ILE A 592 9.97 2.42 23.79
N LEU A 593 8.86 3.12 23.65
CA LEU A 593 7.52 2.56 23.80
C LEU A 593 7.24 1.47 22.74
N ALA A 594 7.57 1.71 21.48
CA ALA A 594 7.41 0.76 20.41
C ALA A 594 8.28 -0.49 20.61
N LEU A 595 9.55 -0.32 20.99
CA LEU A 595 10.47 -1.43 21.27
C LEU A 595 10.01 -2.25 22.48
N GLY A 596 9.57 -1.60 23.56
CA GLY A 596 9.01 -2.27 24.73
C GLY A 596 7.78 -3.11 24.39
N SER A 597 6.87 -2.55 23.58
CA SER A 597 5.65 -3.20 23.12
C SER A 597 5.95 -4.40 22.18
N LEU A 598 6.90 -4.23 21.24
CA LEU A 598 7.37 -5.29 20.35
C LEU A 598 7.96 -6.48 21.14
N VAL A 599 8.87 -6.18 22.08
CA VAL A 599 9.51 -7.18 22.94
C VAL A 599 8.48 -7.89 23.80
N ALA A 600 7.49 -7.18 24.36
CA ALA A 600 6.39 -7.78 25.11
C ALA A 600 5.60 -8.79 24.26
N GLY A 601 5.25 -8.42 23.00
CA GLY A 601 4.61 -9.33 22.07
C GLY A 601 5.46 -10.57 21.76
N ILE A 602 6.75 -10.41 21.48
CA ILE A 602 7.66 -11.55 21.25
C ILE A 602 7.73 -12.44 22.49
N PHE A 603 7.92 -11.87 23.66
CA PHE A 603 8.12 -12.65 24.91
C PHE A 603 6.89 -13.47 25.27
N LEU A 604 5.70 -12.91 25.08
CA LEU A 604 4.43 -13.55 25.40
C LEU A 604 4.16 -14.76 24.50
N TYR A 605 4.58 -14.70 23.23
CA TYR A 605 4.16 -15.68 22.22
C TYR A 605 5.24 -16.65 21.74
N ARG A 606 6.55 -16.35 21.90
CA ARG A 606 7.65 -17.15 21.35
C ARG A 606 7.71 -18.60 21.85
N ASN A 607 7.27 -18.86 23.09
CA ASN A 607 7.34 -20.19 23.73
C ASN A 607 5.96 -20.82 23.91
N MET A 608 4.97 -20.38 23.15
CA MET A 608 3.62 -20.91 23.22
C MET A 608 3.59 -22.36 22.75
N PRO A 609 3.09 -23.32 23.56
CA PRO A 609 3.01 -24.74 23.16
C PRO A 609 1.90 -24.98 22.14
N ALA A 610 2.01 -26.10 21.41
CA ALA A 610 0.97 -26.53 20.47
C ALA A 610 -0.37 -26.74 21.19
N GLY A 611 -1.48 -26.29 20.58
CA GLY A 611 -2.83 -26.43 21.13
C GLY A 611 -3.16 -25.55 22.34
N ALA A 612 -2.23 -24.68 22.78
CA ALA A 612 -2.52 -23.75 23.88
C ALA A 612 -3.47 -22.63 23.41
N ALA A 613 -4.37 -22.21 24.31
CA ALA A 613 -5.22 -21.04 24.07
C ALA A 613 -4.38 -19.75 24.01
N ASP A 614 -4.81 -18.79 23.20
CA ASP A 614 -4.15 -17.48 23.11
C ASP A 614 -4.11 -16.82 24.52
N PRO A 615 -2.95 -16.33 24.98
CA PRO A 615 -2.80 -15.68 26.28
C PRO A 615 -3.76 -14.50 26.51
N LEU A 616 -4.17 -13.83 25.42
CA LEU A 616 -5.12 -12.71 25.47
C LEU A 616 -6.58 -13.18 25.45
N ALA A 617 -6.89 -14.46 25.21
CA ALA A 617 -8.26 -14.98 25.14
C ALA A 617 -9.06 -14.78 26.45
N SER A 618 -8.39 -14.61 27.58
CA SER A 618 -9.00 -14.30 28.87
C SER A 618 -9.44 -12.84 29.01
N MET A 619 -9.05 -11.95 28.10
CA MET A 619 -9.44 -10.54 28.14
C MET A 619 -10.88 -10.35 27.65
N PRO A 620 -11.73 -9.53 28.35
CA PRO A 620 -13.15 -9.41 28.04
C PRO A 620 -13.46 -9.00 26.60
N PHE A 621 -12.56 -8.26 25.96
CA PHE A 621 -12.76 -7.72 24.60
C PHE A 621 -12.18 -8.61 23.49
N TYR A 622 -11.40 -9.64 23.81
CA TYR A 622 -10.71 -10.48 22.81
C TYR A 622 -11.70 -11.21 21.87
N HIS A 623 -12.80 -11.70 22.40
CA HIS A 623 -13.82 -12.44 21.62
C HIS A 623 -14.72 -11.54 20.77
N VAL A 624 -14.66 -10.22 20.97
CA VAL A 624 -15.38 -9.22 20.18
C VAL A 624 -14.52 -8.73 19.01
N LEU A 625 -13.21 -8.82 19.13
CA LEU A 625 -12.21 -8.44 18.13
C LEU A 625 -11.94 -9.59 17.16
#